data_97edd30aa6c434e21e5e684be124c017
#
_entry.id   97edd30aa6c434e21e5e684be124c017
#
_cell.length_a   1.000
_cell.length_b   1.000
_cell.length_c   1.000
_cell.angle_alpha   90.00
_cell.angle_beta   90.00
_cell.angle_gamma   90.00
#
_symmetry.space_group_name_H-M   'P 1'
#
loop_
_entity.id
_entity.type
_entity.pdbx_description
1 polymer ?
#
loop_
_entity_poly.entity_id
_entity_poly.type
_entity_poly.pdbx_seq_one_letter_code
_entity_poly.pdbx_strand_id
1 'polypeptide(L)' 'MANAQLRRGQTTAAIRSAELALELDSLRETAWQILIRSHTTAGNPGSALRTYQRCRQVLHQQLGTAPSPDTRAALDGLPG' A
#
# COMPACT_ATOMS: atom_id res chain seq x y z
N MET A 1 -17.07 -16.82 9.77
CA MET A 1 -17.41 -16.76 8.35
C MET A 1 -17.88 -15.40 7.91
N ALA A 2 -18.83 -14.78 8.60
CA ALA A 2 -19.20 -13.40 8.34
C ALA A 2 -18.03 -12.43 8.45
N ASN A 3 -17.11 -12.70 9.38
CA ASN A 3 -15.95 -11.85 9.62
C ASN A 3 -14.99 -11.80 8.43
N ALA A 4 -14.86 -12.90 7.69
CA ALA A 4 -13.96 -12.94 6.52
C ALA A 4 -14.48 -12.04 5.40
N GLN A 5 -15.78 -12.02 5.19
CA GLN A 5 -16.40 -11.15 4.19
C GLN A 5 -16.31 -9.69 4.56
N LEU A 6 -16.52 -9.37 5.85
CA LEU A 6 -16.35 -8.00 6.35
C LEU A 6 -14.92 -7.50 6.16
N ARG A 7 -13.93 -8.36 6.45
CA ARG A 7 -12.53 -8.00 6.26
C ARG A 7 -12.20 -7.72 4.80
N ARG A 8 -12.73 -8.53 3.89
CA ARG A 8 -12.53 -8.31 2.45
C ARG A 8 -13.14 -6.98 2.01
N GLY A 9 -14.35 -6.69 2.48
CA GLY A 9 -15.00 -5.41 2.18
C GLY A 9 -14.22 -4.24 2.71
N GLN A 10 -13.72 -4.32 3.94
CA GLN A 10 -12.91 -3.26 4.54
C GLN A 10 -11.58 -3.09 3.81
N THR A 11 -10.95 -4.19 3.40
CA THR A 11 -9.69 -4.14 2.65
C THR A 11 -9.90 -3.49 1.30
N THR A 12 -10.97 -3.84 0.58
CA THR A 12 -11.28 -3.22 -0.70
C THR A 12 -11.54 -1.73 -0.56
N ALA A 13 -12.28 -1.33 0.48
CA ALA A 13 -12.54 0.08 0.74
C ALA A 13 -11.26 0.84 1.07
N ALA A 14 -10.35 0.23 1.86
CA ALA A 14 -9.07 0.84 2.20
C ALA A 14 -8.20 1.03 0.96
N ILE A 15 -8.17 0.04 0.06
CA ILE A 15 -7.43 0.14 -1.19
C ILE A 15 -7.96 1.30 -2.02
N ARG A 16 -9.27 1.40 -2.18
CA ARG A 16 -9.89 2.49 -2.95
C ARG A 16 -9.58 3.85 -2.36
N SER A 17 -9.72 3.98 -1.04
CA SER A 17 -9.44 5.25 -0.36
C SER A 17 -7.99 5.65 -0.53
N ALA A 18 -7.06 4.70 -0.40
CA ALA A 18 -5.65 4.97 -0.59
C ALA A 18 -5.33 5.37 -2.03
N GLU A 19 -5.93 4.69 -3.01
CA GLU A 19 -5.74 5.03 -4.42
C GLU A 19 -6.23 6.45 -4.73
N LEU A 20 -7.40 6.83 -4.20
CA LEU A 20 -7.93 8.18 -4.37
C LEU A 20 -7.03 9.22 -3.70
N ALA A 21 -6.53 8.92 -2.50
CA ALA A 21 -5.61 9.81 -1.81
C ALA A 21 -4.33 10.03 -2.63
N LEU A 22 -3.83 8.99 -3.29
CA LEU A 22 -2.64 9.09 -4.13
C LEU A 22 -2.89 9.85 -5.43
N GLU A 23 -4.10 9.81 -5.95
CA GLU A 23 -4.48 10.65 -7.10
C GLU A 23 -4.43 12.13 -6.74
N LEU A 24 -4.79 12.47 -5.51
CA LEU A 24 -4.77 13.85 -5.02
C LEU A 24 -3.37 14.28 -4.60
N ASP A 25 -2.59 13.37 -4.02
CA ASP A 25 -1.24 13.67 -3.54
C ASP A 25 -0.40 12.38 -3.56
N SER A 26 0.35 12.18 -4.62
CA SER A 26 1.17 10.99 -4.82
C SER A 26 2.38 10.93 -3.88
N LEU A 27 2.68 12.01 -3.15
CA LEU A 27 3.78 12.06 -2.19
C LEU A 27 3.35 11.70 -0.76
N ARG A 28 2.07 11.38 -0.56
CA ARG A 28 1.56 11.02 0.76
C ARG A 28 1.93 9.58 1.09
N GLU A 29 3.02 9.40 1.81
CA GLU A 29 3.53 8.06 2.14
C GLU A 29 2.55 7.23 2.95
N THR A 30 1.76 7.83 3.83
CA THR A 30 0.74 7.10 4.58
C THR A 30 -0.24 6.37 3.68
N ALA A 31 -0.62 6.99 2.56
CA ALA A 31 -1.51 6.35 1.59
C ALA A 31 -0.84 5.15 0.91
N TRP A 32 0.45 5.27 0.58
CA TRP A 32 1.22 4.15 0.05
C TRP A 32 1.29 3.00 1.06
N GLN A 33 1.52 3.32 2.33
CA GLN A 33 1.58 2.32 3.41
C GLN A 33 0.26 1.57 3.53
N ILE A 34 -0.87 2.29 3.52
CA ILE A 34 -2.19 1.69 3.59
C ILE A 34 -2.43 0.76 2.40
N LEU A 35 -2.07 1.22 1.21
CA LEU A 35 -2.26 0.43 -0.01
C LEU A 35 -1.43 -0.86 0.03
N ILE A 36 -0.16 -0.77 0.42
CA ILE A 36 0.71 -1.94 0.53
C ILE A 36 0.17 -2.92 1.57
N ARG A 37 -0.18 -2.43 2.75
CA ARG A 37 -0.72 -3.28 3.83
C ARG A 37 -2.02 -3.94 3.43
N SER A 38 -2.87 -3.21 2.71
CA SER A 38 -4.15 -3.74 2.26
C SER A 38 -3.95 -4.89 1.28
N HIS A 39 -3.02 -4.76 0.34
CA HIS A 39 -2.69 -5.85 -0.57
C HIS A 39 -2.07 -7.03 0.17
N THR A 40 -1.21 -6.78 1.13
CA THR A 40 -0.63 -7.84 1.97
C THR A 40 -1.72 -8.59 2.73
N THR A 41 -2.64 -7.86 3.35
CA THR A 41 -3.76 -8.45 4.11
C THR A 41 -4.68 -9.24 3.20
N ALA A 42 -4.88 -8.78 1.97
CA ALA A 42 -5.72 -9.46 1.00
C ALA A 42 -5.06 -10.73 0.42
N GLY A 43 -3.82 -11.00 0.77
CA GLY A 43 -3.10 -12.15 0.23
C GLY A 43 -2.58 -11.94 -1.18
N ASN A 44 -2.30 -10.70 -1.56
CA ASN A 44 -1.79 -10.34 -2.88
C ASN A 44 -0.36 -9.80 -2.79
N PRO A 45 0.64 -10.68 -2.52
CA PRO A 45 2.02 -10.21 -2.35
C PRO A 45 2.58 -9.54 -3.59
N GLY A 46 2.23 -10.03 -4.78
CA GLY A 46 2.69 -9.41 -6.03
C GLY A 46 2.20 -7.98 -6.18
N SER A 47 0.95 -7.72 -5.82
CA SER A 47 0.38 -6.37 -5.86
C SER A 47 1.03 -5.46 -4.82
N ALA A 48 1.28 -5.98 -3.62
CA ALA A 48 1.95 -5.22 -2.57
C ALA A 48 3.35 -4.81 -3.01
N LEU A 49 4.10 -5.73 -3.60
CA LEU A 49 5.45 -5.45 -4.08
C LEU A 49 5.46 -4.43 -5.21
N ARG A 50 4.55 -4.58 -6.17
CA ARG A 50 4.44 -3.61 -7.28
C ARG A 50 4.08 -2.22 -6.78
N THR A 51 3.19 -2.14 -5.80
CA THR A 51 2.81 -0.87 -5.18
C THR A 51 4.01 -0.22 -4.52
N TYR A 52 4.81 -1.00 -3.80
CA TYR A 52 6.02 -0.50 -3.17
C TYR A 52 7.02 0.04 -4.21
N GLN A 53 7.20 -0.69 -5.31
CA GLN A 53 8.10 -0.26 -6.39
C GLN A 53 7.63 1.04 -7.03
N ARG A 54 6.32 1.21 -7.22
CA ARG A 54 5.74 2.46 -7.72
C ARG A 54 5.99 3.60 -6.74
N CYS A 55 5.83 3.34 -5.46
CA CYS A 55 6.11 4.32 -4.41
C CYS A 55 7.56 4.78 -4.47
N ARG A 56 8.50 3.85 -4.56
CA ARG A 56 9.93 4.17 -4.70
C ARG A 56 10.18 5.07 -5.91
N GLN A 57 9.60 4.72 -7.04
CA GLN A 57 9.79 5.46 -8.27
C GLN A 57 9.26 6.88 -8.16
N VAL A 58 8.05 7.03 -7.63
CA VAL A 58 7.43 8.35 -7.47
C VAL A 58 8.24 9.23 -6.53
N LEU A 59 8.64 8.70 -5.37
CA LEU A 59 9.41 9.48 -4.40
C LEU A 59 10.78 9.85 -4.95
N HIS A 60 11.42 8.95 -5.69
CA HIS A 60 12.70 9.24 -6.31
C HIS A 60 12.58 10.34 -7.36
N GLN A 61 11.58 10.26 -8.24
CA GLN A 61 11.40 11.23 -9.31
C GLN A 61 10.97 12.60 -8.80
N GLN A 62 10.13 12.65 -7.76
CA GLN A 62 9.56 13.90 -7.28
C GLN A 62 10.41 14.57 -6.20
N LEU A 63 11.04 13.79 -5.33
CA LEU A 63 11.76 14.30 -4.18
C LEU A 63 13.23 13.87 -4.10
N GLY A 64 13.65 12.93 -4.96
CA GLY A 64 14.99 12.37 -4.87
C GLY A 64 15.23 11.56 -3.60
N THR A 65 14.16 11.03 -2.99
CA THR A 65 14.23 10.29 -1.74
C THR A 65 13.80 8.84 -1.92
N ALA A 66 14.05 8.02 -0.91
CA ALA A 66 13.56 6.66 -0.82
C ALA A 66 12.37 6.61 0.14
N PRO A 67 11.51 5.57 0.06
CA PRO A 67 10.43 5.40 1.03
C PRO A 67 10.98 5.28 2.45
N SER A 68 10.20 5.77 3.42
CA SER A 68 10.57 5.70 4.82
C SER A 68 10.63 4.25 5.31
N PRO A 69 11.30 3.98 6.45
CA PRO A 69 11.31 2.65 7.04
C PRO A 69 9.91 2.11 7.33
N ASP A 70 8.96 2.98 7.69
CA ASP A 70 7.57 2.58 7.95
C ASP A 70 6.89 2.07 6.68
N THR A 71 7.16 2.71 5.55
CA THR A 71 6.61 2.26 4.26
C THR A 71 7.22 0.91 3.87
N ARG A 72 8.50 0.75 4.08
CA ARG A 72 9.18 -0.52 3.82
C ARG A 72 8.65 -1.63 4.75
N ALA A 73 8.39 -1.30 6.01
CA ALA A 73 7.85 -2.24 6.98
C ALA A 73 6.46 -2.75 6.59
N ALA A 74 5.73 -2.02 5.77
CA ALA A 74 4.43 -2.47 5.28
C ALA A 74 4.54 -3.76 4.45
N LEU A 75 5.72 -4.07 3.90
CA LEU A 75 5.99 -5.32 3.18
C LEU A 75 6.31 -6.49 4.11
N ASP A 76 6.59 -6.25 5.38
CA ASP A 76 7.06 -7.28 6.31
C ASP A 76 6.00 -8.36 6.59
N GLY A 77 4.74 -8.10 6.27
CA GLY A 77 3.68 -9.09 6.38
C GLY A 77 3.63 -10.11 5.25
N LEU A 78 4.50 -9.98 4.24
CA LEU A 78 4.52 -10.93 3.13
C LEU A 78 5.15 -12.25 3.56
N PRO A 79 4.56 -13.40 3.14
CA PRO A 79 5.18 -14.69 3.38
C PRO A 79 6.53 -14.73 2.67
N GLY A 80 7.55 -15.10 3.42
CA GLY A 80 8.95 -15.06 3.00
C GLY A 80 9.32 -15.92 1.83
#